data_14e6c082a8562c4f5416a7fad6cc1f78
#
_entry.id   14e6c082a8562c4f5416a7fad6cc1f78
#
_cell.length_a   1.000
_cell.length_b   1.000
_cell.length_c   1.000
_cell.angle_alpha   90.00
_cell.angle_beta   90.00
_cell.angle_gamma   90.00
#
_symmetry.space_group_name_H-M   'P 1'
#
loop_
_entity.id
_entity.type
_entity.pdbx_description
1 polymer ?
#
loop_
_entity_poly.entity_id
_entity_poly.type
_entity_poly.pdbx_seq_one_letter_code
_entity_poly.pdbx_strand_id
1 'polypeptide(L)' 'NYTNSFAAKQREVDILNESVNIANSLFRYAKADYVEVLLTQEEVLDAKMELVEIKLQQLKAKVEIYRALGGGWQ' A
#
# COMPACT_ATOMS: atom_id res chain seq x y z
N ASN A 1 -43.16 12.54 30.48
CA ASN A 1 -43.74 11.23 30.71
C ASN A 1 -42.66 10.14 30.69
N TYR A 2 -42.69 9.25 31.64
CA TYR A 2 -41.71 8.18 31.79
C TYR A 2 -41.60 7.29 30.53
N THR A 3 -42.75 6.93 29.98
CA THR A 3 -42.79 6.09 28.78
C THR A 3 -42.12 6.77 27.57
N ASN A 4 -42.38 8.07 27.41
CA ASN A 4 -41.77 8.86 26.34
C ASN A 4 -40.27 9.00 26.52
N SER A 5 -39.82 9.17 27.77
CA SER A 5 -38.40 9.27 28.09
C SER A 5 -37.68 7.97 27.81
N PHE A 6 -38.30 6.82 28.10
CA PHE A 6 -37.74 5.53 27.81
C PHE A 6 -37.60 5.31 26.29
N ALA A 7 -38.66 5.64 25.55
CA ALA A 7 -38.63 5.48 24.08
C ALA A 7 -37.57 6.38 23.42
N ALA A 8 -37.44 7.62 23.93
CA ALA A 8 -36.42 8.53 23.43
C ALA A 8 -35.02 8.02 23.73
N LYS A 9 -34.81 7.49 24.92
CA LYS A 9 -33.51 6.92 25.30
C LYS A 9 -33.17 5.69 24.47
N GLN A 10 -34.14 4.84 24.19
CA GLN A 10 -33.96 3.66 23.36
C GLN A 10 -33.55 4.05 21.94
N ARG A 11 -34.17 5.07 21.38
CA ARG A 11 -33.81 5.58 20.05
C ARG A 11 -32.39 6.13 20.04
N GLU A 12 -32.01 6.85 21.08
CA GLU A 12 -30.67 7.37 21.21
C GLU A 12 -29.63 6.25 21.21
N VAL A 13 -29.89 5.21 21.97
CA VAL A 13 -28.98 4.03 22.02
C VAL A 13 -28.90 3.36 20.67
N ASP A 14 -30.05 3.18 19.99
CA ASP A 14 -30.07 2.55 18.67
C ASP A 14 -29.26 3.35 17.64
N ILE A 15 -29.40 4.68 17.66
CA ILE A 15 -28.65 5.57 16.76
C ILE A 15 -27.16 5.50 17.06
N LEU A 16 -26.76 5.48 18.32
CA LEU A 16 -25.36 5.37 18.71
C LEU A 16 -24.77 4.03 18.26
N ASN A 17 -25.50 2.95 18.44
CA ASN A 17 -25.04 1.63 18.00
C ASN A 17 -24.88 1.58 16.50
N GLU A 18 -25.80 2.14 15.74
CA GLU A 18 -25.70 2.21 14.29
C GLU A 18 -24.50 3.04 13.86
N SER A 19 -24.28 4.18 14.52
CA SER A 19 -23.13 5.05 14.25
C SER A 19 -21.81 4.34 14.48
N VAL A 20 -21.70 3.55 15.55
CA VAL A 20 -20.51 2.76 15.83
C VAL A 20 -20.29 1.71 14.72
N ASN A 21 -21.35 1.06 14.29
CA ASN A 21 -21.25 0.07 13.21
C ASN A 21 -20.78 0.68 11.89
N ILE A 22 -21.30 1.86 11.57
CA ILE A 22 -20.89 2.61 10.37
C ILE A 22 -19.42 3.00 10.49
N ALA A 23 -19.01 3.54 11.63
CA ALA A 23 -17.63 3.95 11.87
C ALA A 23 -16.68 2.76 11.74
N ASN A 24 -17.05 1.60 12.27
CA ASN A 24 -16.25 0.40 12.17
C ASN A 24 -16.12 -0.08 10.72
N SER A 25 -17.21 -0.01 9.95
CA SER A 25 -17.19 -0.36 8.53
C SER A 25 -16.29 0.55 7.74
N LEU A 26 -16.39 1.86 7.95
CA LEU A 26 -15.53 2.85 7.31
C LEU A 26 -14.06 2.62 7.64
N PHE A 27 -13.77 2.31 8.89
CA PHE A 27 -12.40 2.02 9.31
C PHE A 27 -11.84 0.80 8.57
N ARG A 28 -12.63 -0.26 8.43
CA ARG A 28 -12.21 -1.46 7.71
C ARG A 28 -11.95 -1.17 6.24
N TYR A 29 -12.80 -0.39 5.60
CA TYR A 29 -12.60 0.00 4.20
C TYR A 29 -11.35 0.83 4.05
N ALA A 30 -11.15 1.82 4.92
CA ALA A 30 -9.97 2.67 4.87
C ALA A 30 -8.69 1.85 5.07
N LYS A 31 -8.72 0.88 5.98
CA LYS A 31 -7.58 -0.01 6.22
C LYS A 31 -7.29 -0.87 5.01
N ALA A 32 -8.33 -1.42 4.37
CA ALA A 32 -8.16 -2.24 3.18
C ALA A 32 -7.57 -1.44 2.03
N ASP A 33 -8.05 -0.21 1.81
CA ASP A 33 -7.50 0.69 0.79
C ASP A 33 -6.04 1.03 1.07
N TYR A 34 -5.72 1.30 2.32
CA TYR A 34 -4.34 1.59 2.72
C TYR A 34 -3.41 0.43 2.44
N VAL A 35 -3.84 -0.78 2.79
CA VAL A 35 -3.06 -2.00 2.52
C VAL A 35 -2.87 -2.19 1.02
N GLU A 36 -3.91 -1.96 0.22
CA GLU A 36 -3.80 -2.07 -1.23
C GLU A 36 -2.80 -1.09 -1.80
N VAL A 37 -2.80 0.16 -1.33
CA VAL A 37 -1.83 1.17 -1.73
C VAL A 37 -0.42 0.73 -1.36
N LEU A 38 -0.22 0.21 -0.16
CA LEU A 38 1.10 -0.27 0.28
C LEU A 38 1.60 -1.41 -0.59
N LEU A 39 0.74 -2.37 -0.92
CA LEU A 39 1.12 -3.48 -1.79
C LEU A 39 1.48 -3.00 -3.19
N THR A 40 0.73 -2.05 -3.71
CA THR A 40 1.03 -1.46 -5.03
C THR A 40 2.37 -0.74 -5.01
N GLN A 41 2.66 0.01 -3.95
CA GLN A 41 3.95 0.69 -3.81
C GLN A 41 5.10 -0.32 -3.72
N GLU A 42 4.90 -1.43 -3.04
CA GLU A 42 5.89 -2.48 -2.94
C GLU A 42 6.16 -3.11 -4.31
N GLU A 43 5.12 -3.37 -5.09
CA GLU A 43 5.27 -3.89 -6.45
C GLU A 43 6.04 -2.93 -7.35
N VAL A 44 5.74 -1.63 -7.25
CA VAL A 44 6.44 -0.61 -8.01
C VAL A 44 7.92 -0.56 -7.63
N LEU A 45 8.20 -0.64 -6.34
CA LEU A 45 9.58 -0.64 -5.86
C LEU A 45 10.34 -1.86 -6.37
N ASP A 46 9.73 -3.04 -6.31
CA ASP A 46 10.33 -4.27 -6.81
C ASP A 46 10.64 -4.16 -8.30
N ALA A 47 9.72 -3.60 -9.09
CA ALA A 47 9.92 -3.41 -10.52
C ALA A 47 11.07 -2.44 -10.79
N LYS A 48 11.18 -1.37 -10.01
CA LYS A 48 12.29 -0.42 -10.12
C LYS A 48 13.62 -1.07 -9.77
N MET A 49 13.65 -1.91 -8.76
CA MET A 49 14.85 -2.63 -8.37
C MET A 49 15.30 -3.62 -9.45
N GLU A 50 14.34 -4.31 -10.06
CA GLU A 50 14.65 -5.20 -11.20
C GLU A 50 15.25 -4.42 -12.37
N LEU A 51 14.71 -3.25 -12.66
CA LEU A 51 15.22 -2.39 -13.71
C LEU A 51 16.66 -1.95 -13.44
N VAL A 52 16.95 -1.55 -12.20
CA VAL A 52 18.29 -1.18 -11.77
C VAL A 52 19.23 -2.39 -11.95
N GLU A 53 18.80 -3.56 -11.54
CA GLU A 53 19.59 -4.78 -11.66
C GLU A 53 19.92 -5.10 -13.12
N ILE A 54 18.95 -4.97 -14.01
CA ILE A 54 19.15 -5.17 -15.44
C ILE A 54 20.19 -4.16 -15.97
N LYS A 55 20.06 -2.90 -15.58
CA LYS A 55 21.01 -1.87 -16.01
C LYS A 55 22.41 -2.13 -15.48
N LEU A 56 22.55 -2.62 -14.27
CA LEU A 56 23.84 -2.99 -13.71
C LEU A 56 24.47 -4.14 -14.48
N GLN A 57 23.67 -5.13 -14.85
CA GLN A 57 24.16 -6.25 -15.66
C GLN A 57 24.61 -5.78 -17.04
N GLN A 58 23.87 -4.87 -17.66
CA GLN A 58 24.25 -4.28 -18.94
C GLN A 58 25.55 -3.49 -18.82
N LEU A 59 25.70 -2.73 -17.76
CA LEU A 59 26.92 -1.97 -17.51
C LEU A 59 28.09 -2.90 -17.29
N LYS A 60 27.91 -3.95 -16.53
CA LYS A 60 28.93 -4.96 -16.30
C LYS A 60 29.38 -5.60 -17.61
N ALA A 61 28.42 -5.94 -18.47
CA ALA A 61 28.74 -6.49 -19.78
C ALA A 61 29.56 -5.53 -20.62
N LYS A 62 29.22 -4.25 -20.60
CA LYS A 62 30.00 -3.22 -21.32
C LYS A 62 31.41 -3.10 -20.78
N VAL A 63 31.55 -3.11 -19.45
CA VAL A 63 32.89 -3.08 -18.83
C VAL A 63 33.74 -4.27 -19.24
N GLU A 64 33.15 -5.44 -19.30
CA GLU A 64 33.85 -6.64 -19.72
C GLU A 64 34.31 -6.56 -21.20
N ILE A 65 33.44 -6.00 -22.05
CA ILE A 65 33.81 -5.76 -23.45
C ILE A 65 34.97 -4.77 -23.53
N TYR A 66 34.92 -3.69 -22.79
CA TYR A 66 36.00 -2.70 -22.76
C TYR A 66 37.30 -3.32 -22.27
N ARG A 67 37.25 -4.17 -21.27
CA ARG A 67 38.42 -4.84 -20.75
C ARG A 67 39.02 -5.77 -21.81
N ALA A 68 38.15 -6.51 -22.50
CA ALA A 68 38.60 -7.43 -23.57
C ALA A 68 39.29 -6.67 -24.72
N LEU A 69 38.71 -5.53 -25.09
CA LEU A 69 39.27 -4.70 -26.17
C LEU A 69 40.42 -3.83 -25.69
N GLY A 70 40.24 -3.19 -24.53
CA GLY A 70 41.23 -2.27 -23.98
C GLY A 70 42.48 -2.96 -23.44
N GLY A 71 42.31 -4.16 -22.92
CA GLY A 71 43.45 -4.95 -22.48
C GLY A 71 44.39 -5.38 -23.62
N GLY A 72 43.83 -5.40 -24.82
CA GLY A 72 44.64 -5.69 -26.00
C GLY A 72 45.30 -4.47 -26.63
N TRP A 73 44.97 -3.30 -26.14
CA TRP A 73 45.47 -2.05 -26.70
C TRP A 73 46.88 -1.70 -26.27
N GLN A 74 47.30 -2.28 -25.20
CA GLN A 74 48.63 -2.03 -24.66
C GLN A 74 49.58 -3.12 -25.17
#